data_0ef834752acf192a243cede0f40862a1
#
_entry.id   0ef834752acf192a243cede0f40862a1
#
_cell.length_a   1.000
_cell.length_b   1.000
_cell.length_c   1.000
_cell.angle_alpha   90.00
_cell.angle_beta   90.00
_cell.angle_gamma   90.00
#
_symmetry.space_group_name_H-M   'P 1'
#
loop_
_entity.id
_entity.type
_entity.pdbx_description
1 polymer ?
#
loop_
_entity_poly.entity_id
_entity_poly.type
_entity_poly.pdbx_seq_one_letter_code
_entity_poly.pdbx_strand_id
1 'polypeptide(L)'
;MKRYIFLLLIALLLNNSCTNNKIIYPETDIIPVTESYYGEKILDNYRWLEDDTSEKTKDWVKRQNRTTFKYLSQIKFREDLKGKFEKIWNYEKLSSPFFEGDYVYY
;
A
#
# COMPACT_ATOMS: atom_id res chain seq x y z
N MET A 1 20.67 -49.32 10.60
CA MET A 1 21.17 -48.01 11.04
C MET A 1 21.27 -46.98 9.90
N LYS A 2 21.95 -47.24 8.80
CA LYS A 2 22.11 -46.24 7.68
C LYS A 2 20.77 -45.73 7.09
N ARG A 3 19.72 -46.55 6.99
CA ARG A 3 18.40 -46.15 6.45
C ARG A 3 17.68 -45.14 7.35
N TYR A 4 17.81 -45.23 8.66
CA TYR A 4 17.19 -44.27 9.61
C TYR A 4 17.93 -42.93 9.65
N ILE A 5 19.25 -42.94 9.42
CA ILE A 5 20.05 -41.71 9.33
C ILE A 5 19.63 -40.89 8.09
N PHE A 6 19.35 -41.57 6.96
CA PHE A 6 18.90 -40.93 5.74
C PHE A 6 17.49 -40.31 5.87
N LEU A 7 16.57 -41.00 6.56
CA LEU A 7 15.24 -40.47 6.87
C LEU A 7 15.29 -39.29 7.84
N LEU A 8 16.19 -39.29 8.78
CA LEU A 8 16.39 -38.19 9.74
C LEU A 8 16.98 -36.96 9.06
N LEU A 9 17.89 -37.12 8.09
CA LEU A 9 18.43 -36.05 7.26
C LEU A 9 17.35 -35.41 6.34
N ILE A 10 16.47 -36.21 5.74
CA ILE A 10 15.34 -35.70 4.96
C ILE A 10 14.37 -34.92 5.84
N ALA A 11 14.04 -35.40 7.04
CA ALA A 11 13.18 -34.70 7.99
C ALA A 11 13.76 -33.34 8.44
N LEU A 12 15.08 -33.24 8.58
CA LEU A 12 15.78 -31.99 8.89
C LEU A 12 15.73 -30.95 7.73
N LEU A 13 15.76 -31.42 6.48
CA LEU A 13 15.68 -30.55 5.30
C LEU A 13 14.26 -29.99 5.08
N LEU A 14 13.23 -30.67 5.54
CA LEU A 14 11.83 -30.23 5.39
C LEU A 14 11.44 -29.11 6.36
N ASN A 15 12.22 -28.82 7.40
CA ASN A 15 11.95 -27.77 8.37
C ASN A 15 12.36 -26.35 7.93
N ASN A 16 12.90 -26.15 6.70
CA ASN A 16 13.20 -24.84 6.14
C ASN A 16 11.94 -24.16 5.53
N SER A 17 10.76 -24.39 6.13
CA SER A 17 9.51 -23.80 5.67
C SER A 17 9.40 -22.35 6.09
N CYS A 18 9.32 -21.47 5.10
CA CYS A 18 8.80 -20.11 5.12
C CYS A 18 9.24 -19.23 6.29
N THR A 19 10.27 -18.44 6.09
CA THR A 19 10.40 -17.17 6.81
C THR A 19 9.22 -16.29 6.42
N ASN A 20 8.19 -16.31 7.25
CA ASN A 20 7.03 -15.43 7.11
C ASN A 20 7.51 -14.01 7.45
N ASN A 21 7.98 -13.27 6.46
CA ASN A 21 8.39 -11.88 6.61
C ASN A 21 7.13 -11.04 6.89
N LYS A 22 6.67 -11.10 8.14
CA LYS A 22 5.52 -10.30 8.58
C LYS A 22 5.85 -8.82 8.43
N ILE A 23 5.04 -8.10 7.67
CA ILE A 23 5.15 -6.65 7.55
C ILE A 23 4.76 -6.05 8.90
N ILE A 24 5.66 -5.28 9.50
CA ILE A 24 5.39 -4.52 10.72
C ILE A 24 4.96 -3.13 10.28
N TYR A 25 3.70 -2.79 10.53
CA TYR A 25 3.15 -1.47 10.26
C TYR A 25 3.49 -0.50 11.39
N PRO A 26 3.76 0.78 11.08
CA PRO A 26 3.90 1.81 12.11
C PRO A 26 2.59 1.96 12.91
N GLU A 27 2.73 2.21 14.19
CA GLU A 27 1.58 2.50 15.05
C GLU A 27 0.84 3.76 14.61
N THR A 28 -0.49 3.73 14.76
CA THR A 28 -1.37 4.86 14.50
C THR A 28 -2.00 5.29 15.81
N ASP A 29 -1.86 6.57 16.15
CA ASP A 29 -2.40 7.12 17.37
C ASP A 29 -3.93 7.03 17.39
N ILE A 30 -4.48 6.58 18.51
CA ILE A 30 -5.92 6.56 18.76
C ILE A 30 -6.27 7.83 19.55
N ILE A 31 -7.00 8.75 18.91
CA ILE A 31 -7.48 10.00 19.52
C ILE A 31 -8.99 10.03 19.36
N PRO A 32 -9.74 9.56 20.37
CA PRO A 32 -11.17 9.40 20.25
C PRO A 32 -11.90 10.76 20.19
N VAL A 33 -12.70 10.94 19.16
CA VAL A 33 -13.65 12.05 19.00
C VAL A 33 -15.06 11.46 18.89
N THR A 34 -16.01 11.99 19.64
CA THR A 34 -17.39 11.53 19.56
C THR A 34 -18.26 12.61 18.94
N GLU A 35 -18.94 12.28 17.87
CA GLU A 35 -19.92 13.14 17.20
C GLU A 35 -21.33 12.55 17.29
N SER A 36 -22.33 13.41 17.17
CA SER A 36 -23.72 12.99 17.16
C SER A 36 -24.33 13.21 15.78
N TYR A 37 -24.83 12.13 15.17
CA TYR A 37 -25.54 12.16 13.90
C TYR A 37 -26.96 11.63 14.11
N TYR A 38 -27.95 12.44 13.87
CA TYR A 38 -29.39 12.08 14.02
C TYR A 38 -29.74 11.46 15.38
N GLY A 39 -29.05 11.90 16.45
CA GLY A 39 -29.23 11.38 17.80
C GLY A 39 -28.36 10.19 18.19
N GLU A 40 -27.68 9.58 17.25
CA GLU A 40 -26.71 8.50 17.49
C GLU A 40 -25.31 9.05 17.73
N LYS A 41 -24.60 8.48 18.72
CA LYS A 41 -23.23 8.84 19.02
C LYS A 41 -22.28 7.94 18.25
N ILE A 42 -21.45 8.54 17.42
CA ILE A 42 -20.43 7.84 16.62
C ILE A 42 -19.05 8.20 17.17
N LEU A 43 -18.29 7.17 17.54
CA LEU A 43 -16.91 7.30 17.99
C LEU A 43 -15.97 7.16 16.80
N ASP A 44 -15.13 8.19 16.57
CA ASP A 44 -14.08 8.17 15.56
C ASP A 44 -12.71 8.34 16.25
N ASN A 45 -11.91 7.30 16.18
CA ASN A 45 -10.57 7.25 16.77
C ASN A 45 -9.50 7.91 15.89
N TYR A 46 -9.82 8.18 14.63
CA TYR A 46 -8.87 8.58 13.61
C TYR A 46 -9.24 9.89 12.91
N ARG A 47 -10.17 10.65 13.45
CA ARG A 47 -10.61 11.96 12.93
C ARG A 47 -9.45 12.91 12.62
N TRP A 48 -8.39 12.84 13.39
CA TRP A 48 -7.20 13.66 13.19
C TRP A 48 -6.48 13.44 11.86
N LEU A 49 -6.72 12.29 11.18
CA LEU A 49 -6.17 11.99 9.84
C LEU A 49 -6.88 12.78 8.72
N GLU A 50 -8.05 13.34 8.96
CA GLU A 50 -8.79 14.16 7.97
C GLU A 50 -8.10 15.50 7.69
N ASP A 51 -7.29 16.00 8.65
CA ASP A 51 -6.46 17.18 8.43
C ASP A 51 -5.15 16.79 7.73
N ASP A 52 -5.17 16.79 6.40
CA ASP A 52 -4.02 16.46 5.54
C ASP A 52 -2.92 17.54 5.58
N THR A 53 -3.23 18.74 6.10
CA THR A 53 -2.29 19.86 6.23
C THR A 53 -1.50 19.80 7.52
N SER A 54 -1.97 19.06 8.54
CA SER A 54 -1.28 18.96 9.83
C SER A 54 0.06 18.23 9.73
N GLU A 55 1.04 18.69 10.48
CA GLU A 55 2.36 18.02 10.54
C GLU A 55 2.26 16.60 11.10
N LYS A 56 1.29 16.34 11.98
CA LYS A 56 1.03 15.02 12.55
C LYS A 56 0.59 14.03 11.45
N THR A 57 -0.35 14.42 10.61
CA THR A 57 -0.81 13.58 9.49
C THR A 57 0.28 13.37 8.45
N LYS A 58 1.04 14.41 8.11
CA LYS A 58 2.19 14.31 7.20
C LYS A 58 3.25 13.34 7.73
N ASP A 59 3.58 13.39 9.02
CA ASP A 59 4.54 12.45 9.61
C ASP A 59 4.00 11.01 9.59
N TRP A 60 2.72 10.81 9.91
CA TRP A 60 2.09 9.50 9.83
C TRP A 60 2.16 8.93 8.40
N VAL A 61 1.78 9.71 7.39
CA VAL A 61 1.87 9.33 5.96
C VAL A 61 3.31 8.96 5.59
N LYS A 62 4.30 9.76 6.02
CA LYS A 62 5.72 9.49 5.77
C LYS A 62 6.18 8.15 6.38
N ARG A 63 5.73 7.84 7.60
CA ARG A 63 6.04 6.56 8.25
C ARG A 63 5.39 5.37 7.53
N GLN A 64 4.13 5.48 7.14
CA GLN A 64 3.40 4.45 6.39
C GLN A 64 4.06 4.22 5.02
N ASN A 65 4.37 5.29 4.29
CA ASN A 65 5.03 5.21 3.00
C ASN A 65 6.40 4.55 3.07
N ARG A 66 7.18 4.80 4.13
CA ARG A 66 8.47 4.13 4.34
C ARG A 66 8.32 2.61 4.39
N THR A 67 7.30 2.11 5.10
CA THR A 67 7.00 0.67 5.16
C THR A 67 6.57 0.12 3.81
N THR A 68 5.68 0.84 3.12
CA THR A 68 5.20 0.49 1.78
C THR A 68 6.35 0.40 0.77
N PHE A 69 7.19 1.43 0.69
CA PHE A 69 8.31 1.44 -0.27
C PHE A 69 9.37 0.40 0.07
N LYS A 70 9.63 0.15 1.36
CA LYS A 70 10.51 -0.93 1.78
C LYS A 70 10.00 -2.29 1.29
N TYR A 71 8.70 -2.55 1.34
CA TYR A 71 8.11 -3.77 0.82
C TYR A 71 8.17 -3.82 -0.71
N LEU A 72 7.73 -2.75 -1.38
CA LEU A 72 7.66 -2.69 -2.84
C LEU A 72 9.04 -2.78 -3.50
N SER A 73 10.09 -2.27 -2.86
CA SER A 73 11.47 -2.34 -3.38
C SER A 73 12.03 -3.77 -3.44
N GLN A 74 11.41 -4.72 -2.75
CA GLN A 74 11.83 -6.13 -2.78
C GLN A 74 11.25 -6.89 -3.99
N ILE A 75 10.29 -6.30 -4.71
CA ILE A 75 9.62 -6.91 -5.85
C ILE A 75 10.48 -6.74 -7.10
N LYS A 76 11.20 -7.79 -7.49
CA LYS A 76 12.21 -7.76 -8.56
C LYS A 76 11.67 -7.30 -9.91
N PHE A 77 10.41 -7.66 -10.26
CA PHE A 77 9.81 -7.31 -11.55
C PHE A 77 9.08 -5.95 -11.56
N ARG A 78 9.14 -5.20 -10.46
CA ARG A 78 8.39 -3.94 -10.30
C ARG A 78 8.77 -2.89 -11.35
N GLU A 79 10.05 -2.71 -11.59
CA GLU A 79 10.54 -1.71 -12.55
C GLU A 79 10.24 -2.10 -13.99
N ASP A 80 10.32 -3.40 -14.33
CA ASP A 80 9.93 -3.90 -15.66
C ASP A 80 8.44 -3.67 -15.91
N LEU A 81 7.61 -3.94 -14.90
CA LEU A 81 6.17 -3.73 -14.97
C LEU A 81 5.83 -2.25 -15.12
N LYS A 82 6.49 -1.38 -14.33
CA LYS A 82 6.36 0.08 -14.45
C LYS A 82 6.68 0.55 -15.86
N GLY A 83 7.80 0.13 -16.42
CA GLY A 83 8.19 0.51 -17.79
C GLY A 83 7.20 0.03 -18.87
N LYS A 84 6.55 -1.13 -18.67
CA LYS A 84 5.46 -1.58 -19.56
C LYS A 84 4.24 -0.68 -19.44
N PHE A 85 3.82 -0.33 -18.23
CA PHE A 85 2.68 0.57 -18.03
C PHE A 85 2.95 1.96 -18.60
N GLU A 86 4.13 2.52 -18.39
CA GLU A 86 4.51 3.82 -18.96
C GLU A 86 4.39 3.82 -20.49
N LYS A 87 4.85 2.76 -21.16
CA LYS A 87 4.71 2.63 -22.63
C LYS A 87 3.26 2.52 -23.08
N ILE A 88 2.43 1.75 -22.39
CA ILE A 88 1.01 1.58 -22.71
C ILE A 88 0.24 2.87 -22.45
N TRP A 89 0.60 3.61 -21.41
CA TRP A 89 -0.11 4.83 -20.98
C TRP A 89 0.35 6.10 -21.70
N ASN A 90 1.50 6.03 -22.38
CA ASN A 90 2.07 7.16 -23.12
C ASN A 90 1.48 7.24 -24.53
N TYR A 91 0.20 7.57 -24.63
CA TYR A 91 -0.49 7.86 -25.87
C TYR A 91 -1.18 9.23 -25.77
N GLU A 92 -1.43 9.85 -26.90
CA GLU A 92 -2.18 11.09 -26.98
C GLU A 92 -3.62 10.87 -26.47
N LYS A 93 -4.00 11.64 -25.46
CA LYS A 93 -5.32 11.55 -24.84
C LYS A 93 -6.15 12.74 -25.28
N LEU A 94 -7.13 12.45 -26.13
CA LEU A 94 -8.12 13.43 -26.56
C LEU A 94 -9.44 13.15 -25.83
N SER A 95 -10.08 14.19 -25.33
CA SER A 95 -11.44 14.08 -24.79
C SER A 95 -12.46 14.07 -25.92
N SER A 96 -13.73 13.87 -25.61
CA SER A 96 -14.78 14.09 -26.60
C SER A 96 -14.76 15.53 -27.03
N PRO A 97 -14.73 15.83 -28.34
CA PRO A 97 -14.72 17.22 -28.83
C PRO A 97 -16.02 17.93 -28.45
N PHE A 98 -15.88 19.17 -28.02
CA PHE A 98 -17.01 20.06 -27.84
C PHE A 98 -16.74 21.42 -28.52
N PHE A 99 -17.81 22.07 -28.96
CA PHE A 99 -17.73 23.32 -29.69
C PHE A 99 -18.13 24.47 -28.77
N GLU A 100 -17.35 25.56 -28.83
CA GLU A 100 -17.71 26.82 -28.19
C GLU A 100 -17.32 27.97 -29.14
N GLY A 101 -18.34 28.65 -29.71
CA GLY A 101 -18.14 29.60 -30.78
C GLY A 101 -17.55 28.93 -32.02
N ASP A 102 -16.46 29.51 -32.56
CA ASP A 102 -15.74 29.02 -33.73
C ASP A 102 -14.60 28.01 -33.37
N TYR A 103 -14.50 27.59 -32.09
CA TYR A 103 -13.42 26.76 -31.61
C TYR A 103 -13.89 25.35 -31.23
N VAL A 104 -12.99 24.39 -31.44
CA VAL A 104 -13.17 23.00 -31.04
C VAL A 104 -12.16 22.70 -29.96
N TYR A 105 -12.65 22.17 -28.84
CA TYR A 105 -11.83 21.74 -27.69
C TYR A 105 -11.88 20.23 -27.54
N TYR A 106 -10.74 19.58 -27.23
CA TYR A 106 -10.62 18.12 -26.93
C TYR A 106 -9.50 17.83 -25.97
#